data_513822fa0371dfaac47e6b4c57cc8e62
#
_entry.id   513822fa0371dfaac47e6b4c57cc8e62
#
_cell.length_a   1.000
_cell.length_b   1.000
_cell.length_c   1.000
_cell.angle_alpha   90.00
_cell.angle_beta   90.00
_cell.angle_gamma   90.00
#
_symmetry.space_group_name_H-M   'P 1'
#
loop_
_entity.id
_entity.type
_entity.pdbx_description
1 polymer ?
#
loop_
_entity_poly.entity_id
_entity_poly.type
_entity_poly.pdbx_seq_one_letter_code
_entity_poly.pdbx_strand_id
1 'polypeptide(L)'
;MSLEKVDRLVEQAKSIILESSNPDRTSLWRAYVALEYAILDLKLRHGLEGNPPPKPVKSADLVTAKSMIGRLNLSSSSDKKKLLYDLRLCRDIVKALVASKLR
;
A
#
# COMPACT_ATOMS: atom_id res chain seq x y z
N MET A 1 8.62 9.28 -17.19
CA MET A 1 8.71 9.67 -15.78
C MET A 1 9.07 8.48 -14.92
N SER A 2 9.92 8.70 -13.93
CA SER A 2 10.36 7.62 -13.05
C SER A 2 9.33 7.34 -11.96
N LEU A 3 9.39 6.13 -11.41
CA LEU A 3 8.57 5.74 -10.27
C LEU A 3 9.32 5.94 -8.94
N GLU A 4 10.34 6.78 -8.94
CA GLU A 4 11.22 6.96 -7.79
C GLU A 4 10.46 7.38 -6.53
N LYS A 5 9.55 8.34 -6.65
CA LYS A 5 8.77 8.80 -5.51
C LYS A 5 7.83 7.70 -5.01
N VAL A 6 7.19 6.97 -5.94
CA VAL A 6 6.32 5.83 -5.58
C VAL A 6 7.15 4.77 -4.87
N ASP A 7 8.32 4.45 -5.42
CA ASP A 7 9.21 3.45 -4.83
C ASP A 7 9.61 3.83 -3.40
N ARG A 8 9.97 5.09 -3.19
CA ARG A 8 10.38 5.58 -1.86
C ARG A 8 9.25 5.44 -0.85
N LEU A 9 8.03 5.81 -1.24
CA LEU A 9 6.86 5.71 -0.36
C LEU A 9 6.51 4.26 -0.06
N VAL A 10 6.58 3.39 -1.05
CA VAL A 10 6.31 1.96 -0.86
C VAL A 10 7.36 1.32 0.05
N GLU A 11 8.63 1.67 -0.12
CA GLU A 11 9.70 1.17 0.74
C GLU A 11 9.50 1.62 2.19
N GLN A 12 9.04 2.85 2.39
CA GLN A 12 8.71 3.36 3.71
C GLN A 12 7.61 2.52 4.37
N ALA A 13 6.55 2.22 3.63
CA ALA A 13 5.45 1.39 4.14
C ALA A 13 5.92 -0.03 4.41
N LYS A 14 6.73 -0.60 3.52
CA LYS A 14 7.30 -1.95 3.72
C LYS A 14 8.12 -2.03 4.98
N SER A 15 8.99 -1.04 5.20
CA SER A 15 9.84 -1.01 6.38
C SER A 15 9.00 -1.02 7.66
N ILE A 16 7.96 -0.20 7.71
CA ILE A 16 7.09 -0.12 8.87
C ILE A 16 6.41 -1.46 9.16
N ILE A 17 5.90 -2.12 8.13
CA ILE A 17 5.09 -3.32 8.30
C ILE A 17 5.95 -4.57 8.44
N LEU A 18 7.02 -4.69 7.66
CA LEU A 18 7.82 -5.92 7.63
C LEU A 18 8.82 -6.00 8.78
N GLU A 19 9.33 -4.87 9.25
CA GLU A 19 10.36 -4.85 10.30
C GLU A 19 9.81 -4.98 11.71
N SER A 20 8.52 -4.78 11.92
CA SER A 20 7.90 -4.89 13.23
C SER A 20 7.09 -6.18 13.33
N SER A 21 7.26 -6.90 14.45
CA SER A 21 6.46 -8.10 14.71
C SER A 21 5.02 -7.73 15.11
N ASN A 22 4.81 -6.53 15.64
CA ASN A 22 3.48 -6.06 16.06
C ASN A 22 3.42 -4.54 15.97
N PRO A 23 3.31 -3.98 14.75
CA PRO A 23 3.25 -2.53 14.61
C PRO A 23 2.04 -1.95 15.31
N ASP A 24 2.24 -0.81 15.98
CA ASP A 24 1.15 -0.14 16.67
C ASP A 24 0.27 0.64 15.66
N ARG A 25 -0.82 1.21 16.17
CA ARG A 25 -1.76 1.95 15.32
C ARG A 25 -1.10 3.12 14.62
N THR A 26 -0.23 3.85 15.31
CA THR A 26 0.46 5.00 14.71
C THR A 26 1.36 4.56 13.56
N SER A 27 2.11 3.47 13.74
CA SER A 27 2.97 2.94 12.69
C SER A 27 2.15 2.47 11.49
N LEU A 28 1.05 1.75 11.73
CA LEU A 28 0.16 1.31 10.66
C LEU A 28 -0.46 2.49 9.93
N TRP A 29 -0.83 3.54 10.66
CA TRP A 29 -1.36 4.76 10.05
C TRP A 29 -0.33 5.42 9.13
N ARG A 30 0.94 5.46 9.55
CA ARG A 30 2.00 6.00 8.71
C ARG A 30 2.19 5.19 7.43
N ALA A 31 2.12 3.86 7.53
CA ALA A 31 2.19 3.00 6.37
C ALA A 31 1.00 3.26 5.43
N TYR A 32 -0.19 3.40 5.98
CA TYR A 32 -1.39 3.71 5.21
C TYR A 32 -1.22 5.02 4.44
N VAL A 33 -0.75 6.07 5.12
CA VAL A 33 -0.56 7.39 4.49
C VAL A 33 0.48 7.30 3.37
N ALA A 34 1.57 6.57 3.59
CA ALA A 34 2.60 6.40 2.57
C ALA A 34 2.02 5.72 1.32
N LEU A 35 1.20 4.68 1.51
CA LEU A 35 0.56 4.01 0.39
C LEU A 35 -0.44 4.91 -0.33
N GLU A 36 -1.18 5.74 0.40
CA GLU A 36 -2.10 6.71 -0.21
C GLU A 36 -1.35 7.70 -1.10
N TYR A 37 -0.24 8.24 -0.62
CA TYR A 37 0.55 9.17 -1.43
C TYR A 37 1.15 8.49 -2.66
N ALA A 38 1.58 7.23 -2.53
CA ALA A 38 2.07 6.48 -3.68
C ALA A 38 0.97 6.30 -4.72
N ILE A 39 -0.25 5.98 -4.28
CA ILE A 39 -1.40 5.83 -5.16
C ILE A 39 -1.72 7.14 -5.87
N LEU A 40 -1.74 8.25 -5.13
CA LEU A 40 -1.99 9.57 -5.71
C LEU A 40 -0.94 9.92 -6.77
N ASP A 41 0.32 9.64 -6.49
CA ASP A 41 1.40 9.92 -7.43
C ASP A 41 1.20 9.15 -8.75
N LEU A 42 0.86 7.86 -8.65
CA LEU A 42 0.58 7.04 -9.82
C LEU A 42 -0.62 7.57 -10.60
N LYS A 43 -1.70 7.91 -9.90
CA LYS A 43 -2.91 8.40 -10.57
C LYS A 43 -2.66 9.71 -11.30
N LEU A 44 -2.05 10.68 -10.62
CA LEU A 44 -1.92 12.03 -11.15
C LEU A 44 -0.78 12.16 -12.14
N ARG A 45 0.37 11.53 -11.88
CA ARG A 45 1.54 11.66 -12.74
C ARG A 45 1.56 10.68 -13.91
N HIS A 46 0.88 9.55 -13.77
CA HIS A 46 0.93 8.50 -14.78
C HIS A 46 -0.42 8.25 -15.45
N GLY A 47 -1.42 9.11 -15.19
CA GLY A 47 -2.69 9.09 -15.91
C GLY A 47 -3.56 7.88 -15.66
N LEU A 48 -3.53 7.32 -14.45
CA LEU A 48 -4.27 6.10 -14.14
C LEU A 48 -5.56 6.36 -13.34
N GLU A 49 -6.10 7.55 -13.44
CA GLU A 49 -7.24 7.98 -12.61
C GLU A 49 -8.52 7.19 -12.87
N GLY A 50 -8.72 6.71 -14.10
CA GLY A 50 -9.95 6.02 -14.48
C GLY A 50 -10.00 4.54 -14.16
N ASN A 51 -8.96 3.98 -13.56
CA ASN A 51 -8.93 2.54 -13.29
C ASN A 51 -9.84 2.20 -12.10
N PRO A 52 -10.61 1.09 -12.21
CA PRO A 52 -11.53 0.71 -11.14
C PRO A 52 -10.77 0.26 -9.88
N PRO A 53 -11.32 0.54 -8.69
CA PRO A 53 -10.70 0.08 -7.44
C PRO A 53 -10.90 -1.42 -7.24
N PRO A 54 -10.08 -2.04 -6.38
CA PRO A 54 -10.29 -3.43 -5.99
C PRO A 54 -11.55 -3.58 -5.12
N LYS A 55 -11.96 -4.82 -4.89
CA LYS A 55 -13.09 -5.08 -4.02
C LYS A 55 -12.79 -4.61 -2.59
N PRO A 56 -13.81 -4.12 -1.87
CA PRO A 56 -13.61 -3.68 -0.49
C PRO A 56 -13.09 -4.79 0.42
N VAL A 57 -12.19 -4.42 1.32
CA VAL A 57 -11.66 -5.33 2.34
C VAL A 57 -12.37 -5.06 3.65
N LYS A 58 -13.06 -6.07 4.19
CA LYS A 58 -13.84 -5.93 5.41
C LYS A 58 -12.98 -6.11 6.66
N SER A 59 -12.03 -7.03 6.60
CA SER A 59 -11.12 -7.29 7.71
C SER A 59 -9.81 -7.81 7.17
N ALA A 60 -8.75 -7.63 7.96
CA ALA A 60 -7.43 -8.13 7.59
C ALA A 60 -6.60 -8.39 8.84
N ASP A 61 -5.62 -9.28 8.71
CA ASP A 61 -4.66 -9.53 9.77
C ASP A 61 -3.26 -9.10 9.32
N LEU A 62 -2.34 -9.09 10.28
CA LEU A 62 -0.97 -8.65 10.01
C LEU A 62 -0.24 -9.59 9.04
N VAL A 63 -0.54 -10.89 9.11
CA VAL A 63 0.07 -11.87 8.21
C VAL A 63 -0.30 -11.55 6.76
N THR A 64 -1.57 -11.26 6.50
CA THR A 64 -2.03 -10.89 5.18
C THR A 64 -1.36 -9.60 4.70
N ALA A 65 -1.28 -8.59 5.58
CA ALA A 65 -0.64 -7.32 5.24
C ALA A 65 0.83 -7.51 4.88
N LYS A 66 1.57 -8.29 5.67
CA LYS A 66 2.97 -8.58 5.39
C LYS A 66 3.16 -9.30 4.07
N SER A 67 2.29 -10.29 3.80
CA SER A 67 2.34 -11.04 2.55
C SER A 67 2.11 -10.13 1.34
N MET A 68 1.09 -9.30 1.42
CA MET A 68 0.75 -8.41 0.30
C MET A 68 1.81 -7.35 0.06
N ILE A 69 2.28 -6.68 1.11
CA ILE A 69 3.24 -5.61 0.93
C ILE A 69 4.61 -6.16 0.49
N GLY A 70 4.95 -7.37 0.93
CA GLY A 70 6.18 -8.03 0.51
C GLY A 70 6.21 -8.39 -0.96
N ARG A 71 5.03 -8.54 -1.58
CA ARG A 71 4.92 -8.83 -3.02
C ARG A 71 5.03 -7.61 -3.91
N LEU A 72 4.92 -6.42 -3.34
CA LEU A 72 5.04 -5.20 -4.12
C LEU A 72 6.49 -5.06 -4.62
N ASN A 73 6.66 -5.11 -5.92
CA ASN A 73 7.97 -4.99 -6.54
C ASN A 73 7.88 -4.04 -7.72
N LEU A 74 8.34 -2.82 -7.50
CA LEU A 74 8.28 -1.76 -8.49
C LEU A 74 9.30 -1.94 -9.61
N SER A 75 10.46 -2.53 -9.28
CA SER A 75 11.53 -2.66 -10.25
C SER A 75 11.24 -3.67 -11.34
N SER A 76 10.39 -4.67 -11.06
CA SER A 76 9.99 -5.67 -12.04
C SER A 76 8.63 -5.40 -12.65
N SER A 77 7.94 -4.32 -12.22
CA SER A 77 6.60 -4.03 -12.70
C SER A 77 6.66 -3.21 -13.97
N SER A 78 6.29 -3.82 -15.10
CA SER A 78 6.11 -3.12 -16.37
C SER A 78 4.67 -2.62 -16.54
N ASP A 79 3.74 -3.10 -15.71
CA ASP A 79 2.33 -2.76 -15.79
C ASP A 79 1.93 -1.85 -14.64
N LYS A 80 1.83 -0.56 -14.93
CA LYS A 80 1.47 0.45 -13.94
C LYS A 80 0.03 0.30 -13.44
N LYS A 81 -0.86 -0.23 -14.27
CA LYS A 81 -2.25 -0.47 -13.88
C LYS A 81 -2.32 -1.55 -12.81
N LYS A 82 -1.57 -2.63 -12.99
CA LYS A 82 -1.49 -3.70 -12.01
C LYS A 82 -0.85 -3.20 -10.72
N LEU A 83 0.21 -2.41 -10.84
CA LEU A 83 0.86 -1.80 -9.68
C LEU A 83 -0.13 -0.95 -8.88
N LEU A 84 -0.93 -0.13 -9.56
CA LEU A 84 -1.94 0.69 -8.91
C LEU A 84 -2.98 -0.18 -8.19
N TYR A 85 -3.42 -1.25 -8.85
CA TYR A 85 -4.37 -2.19 -8.24
C TYR A 85 -3.79 -2.81 -6.97
N ASP A 86 -2.54 -3.29 -7.05
CA ASP A 86 -1.88 -3.92 -5.90
C ASP A 86 -1.67 -2.93 -4.76
N LEU A 87 -1.30 -1.69 -5.08
CA LEU A 87 -1.15 -0.65 -4.06
C LEU A 87 -2.48 -0.33 -3.37
N ARG A 88 -3.55 -0.23 -4.15
CA ARG A 88 -4.89 0.02 -3.60
C ARG A 88 -5.33 -1.11 -2.69
N LEU A 89 -5.09 -2.35 -3.11
CA LEU A 89 -5.45 -3.52 -2.30
C LEU A 89 -4.64 -3.54 -1.00
N CYS A 90 -3.34 -3.31 -1.09
CA CYS A 90 -2.47 -3.25 0.08
C CYS A 90 -2.90 -2.13 1.04
N ARG A 91 -3.22 -0.95 0.50
CA ARG A 91 -3.73 0.16 1.30
C ARG A 91 -5.00 -0.23 2.04
N ASP A 92 -5.93 -0.89 1.37
CA ASP A 92 -7.19 -1.28 1.98
C ASP A 92 -6.99 -2.29 3.11
N ILE A 93 -6.01 -3.20 2.95
CA ILE A 93 -5.67 -4.17 3.98
C ILE A 93 -5.09 -3.44 5.20
N VAL A 94 -4.17 -2.50 4.98
CA VAL A 94 -3.59 -1.72 6.07
C VAL A 94 -4.66 -0.88 6.77
N LYS A 95 -5.57 -0.30 6.00
CA LYS A 95 -6.69 0.47 6.55
C LYS A 95 -7.56 -0.40 7.47
N ALA A 96 -7.85 -1.63 7.05
CA ALA A 96 -8.63 -2.56 7.87
C ALA A 96 -7.89 -2.89 9.17
N LEU A 97 -6.56 -3.02 9.12
CA LEU A 97 -5.76 -3.24 10.32
C LEU A 97 -5.82 -2.05 11.27
N VAL A 98 -5.72 -0.83 10.74
CA VAL A 98 -5.83 0.39 11.55
C VAL A 98 -7.18 0.42 12.25
N ALA A 99 -8.25 0.15 11.52
CA ALA A 99 -9.60 0.12 12.07
C ALA A 99 -9.75 -0.94 13.17
N SER A 100 -9.12 -2.10 12.98
CA SER A 100 -9.12 -3.18 13.95
C SER A 100 -8.46 -2.77 15.26
N LYS A 101 -7.41 -1.96 15.21
CA LYS A 101 -6.68 -1.51 16.38
C LYS A 101 -7.35 -0.36 17.13
N LEU A 102 -8.41 0.21 16.57
CA LEU A 102 -9.19 1.25 17.23
C LEU A 102 -10.18 0.70 18.26
N ARG A 103 -10.42 -0.60 18.25
CA ARG A 103 -11.38 -1.26 19.14
C ARG A 103 -10.79 -1.67 20.47
#